data_3c60e9d899fe10387efe3e1dd02ced48
#
_entry.id   3c60e9d899fe10387efe3e1dd02ced48
#
_cell.length_a   1.000
_cell.length_b   1.000
_cell.length_c   1.000
_cell.angle_alpha   90.00
_cell.angle_beta   90.00
_cell.angle_gamma   90.00
#
_symmetry.space_group_name_H-M   'P 1'
#
loop_
_entity.id
_entity.type
_entity.pdbx_description
1 polymer ?
#
loop_
_entity_poly.entity_id
_entity_poly.type
_entity_poly.pdbx_seq_one_letter_code
_entity_poly.pdbx_strand_id
1 'polypeptide(L)'
;PRISFRGAGDSQGVRPPATLAAIEKLGVDLAVARLRRKESLKTWAQRMGVSIPTLQRLEAGDPSVGIGIVATALWLIQRDGELGMLAAPEHDRGAIEMNVREAVALGKARAQAAAVARLSSERGKA
;
A
#
# COMPACT_ATOMS: atom_id res chain seq x y z
N PRO A 1 16.03 -21.05 -0.43
CA PRO A 1 15.17 -21.32 -1.56
C PRO A 1 14.80 -20.06 -2.30
N ARG A 2 14.77 -20.19 -3.57
CA ARG A 2 14.52 -19.07 -4.42
C ARG A 2 13.02 -18.77 -4.50
N ILE A 3 12.70 -17.52 -4.33
CA ILE A 3 11.33 -17.06 -4.51
C ILE A 3 11.15 -16.70 -5.99
N SER A 4 10.09 -17.18 -6.57
CA SER A 4 9.82 -16.97 -7.98
C SER A 4 8.81 -15.85 -8.19
N PHE A 5 9.17 -14.85 -8.97
CA PHE A 5 8.29 -13.74 -9.31
C PHE A 5 8.17 -13.65 -10.82
N ARG A 6 7.44 -14.54 -11.42
CA ARG A 6 7.37 -14.63 -12.87
C ARG A 6 6.18 -13.97 -13.48
N GLY A 7 5.46 -13.22 -12.71
CA GLY A 7 4.29 -12.53 -13.18
C GLY A 7 3.37 -12.22 -12.06
N ALA A 8 2.34 -11.45 -12.32
CA ALA A 8 1.40 -11.01 -11.28
C ALA A 8 0.75 -12.17 -10.55
N GLY A 9 0.45 -13.26 -11.24
CA GLY A 9 -0.17 -14.41 -10.62
C GLY A 9 0.75 -15.14 -9.67
N ASP A 10 2.04 -15.09 -9.93
CA ASP A 10 3.02 -15.82 -9.12
C ASP A 10 3.27 -15.17 -7.78
N SER A 11 3.17 -13.86 -7.71
CA SER A 11 3.46 -13.14 -6.47
C SER A 11 2.51 -13.49 -5.34
N GLN A 12 1.33 -14.01 -5.66
CA GLN A 12 0.33 -14.32 -4.65
C GLN A 12 0.64 -15.57 -3.85
N GLY A 13 1.48 -16.47 -4.36
CA GLY A 13 1.75 -17.75 -3.73
C GLY A 13 2.88 -17.74 -2.72
N VAL A 14 3.59 -16.62 -2.57
CA VAL A 14 4.86 -16.64 -1.83
C VAL A 14 4.94 -15.63 -0.69
N ARG A 15 3.82 -15.13 -0.23
CA ARG A 15 3.85 -14.18 0.88
C ARG A 15 3.98 -14.91 2.21
N PRO A 16 4.81 -14.40 3.14
CA PRO A 16 4.93 -15.00 4.46
C PRO A 16 3.58 -14.98 5.19
N PRO A 17 3.29 -16.01 5.99
CA PRO A 17 2.03 -16.04 6.75
C PRO A 17 1.81 -14.81 7.62
N ALA A 18 2.86 -14.30 8.24
CA ALA A 18 2.74 -13.10 9.08
C ALA A 18 2.31 -11.88 8.27
N THR A 19 2.77 -11.78 7.03
CA THR A 19 2.39 -10.69 6.14
C THR A 19 0.93 -10.80 5.76
N LEU A 20 0.48 -11.99 5.42
CA LEU A 20 -0.92 -12.22 5.07
C LEU A 20 -1.84 -11.91 6.25
N ALA A 21 -1.45 -12.33 7.45
CA ALA A 21 -2.22 -12.04 8.66
C ALA A 21 -2.34 -10.54 8.92
N ALA A 22 -1.27 -9.79 8.69
CA ALA A 22 -1.28 -8.34 8.85
C ALA A 22 -2.22 -7.67 7.84
N ILE A 23 -2.22 -8.14 6.60
CA ILE A 23 -3.11 -7.61 5.56
C ILE A 23 -4.58 -7.93 5.90
N GLU A 24 -4.84 -9.15 6.37
CA GLU A 24 -6.19 -9.54 6.79
C GLU A 24 -6.68 -8.69 7.96
N LYS A 25 -5.81 -8.45 8.93
CA LYS A 25 -6.16 -7.58 10.06
C LYS A 25 -6.48 -6.18 9.59
N LEU A 26 -5.68 -5.64 8.69
CA LEU A 26 -5.94 -4.31 8.13
C LEU A 26 -7.31 -4.27 7.45
N GLY A 27 -7.63 -5.29 6.67
CA GLY A 27 -8.92 -5.38 5.99
C GLY A 27 -10.09 -5.38 6.98
N VAL A 28 -9.98 -6.18 8.04
CA VAL A 28 -11.00 -6.22 9.10
C VAL A 28 -11.13 -4.85 9.77
N ASP A 29 -10.01 -4.23 10.10
CA ASP A 29 -10.02 -2.93 10.77
C ASP A 29 -10.66 -1.85 9.90
N LEU A 30 -10.39 -1.88 8.57
CA LEU A 30 -11.02 -0.96 7.65
C LEU A 30 -12.53 -1.19 7.53
N ALA A 31 -12.96 -2.44 7.52
CA ALA A 31 -14.38 -2.78 7.51
C ALA A 31 -15.06 -2.28 8.78
N VAL A 32 -14.42 -2.48 9.93
CA VAL A 32 -14.94 -1.98 11.21
C VAL A 32 -15.07 -0.47 11.19
N ALA A 33 -14.06 0.23 10.66
CA ALA A 33 -14.09 1.68 10.58
C ALA A 33 -15.26 2.18 9.73
N ARG A 34 -15.55 1.50 8.62
CA ARG A 34 -16.70 1.82 7.77
C ARG A 34 -18.01 1.57 8.52
N LEU A 35 -18.13 0.41 9.14
CA LEU A 35 -19.36 0.02 9.85
C LEU A 35 -19.64 0.93 11.06
N ARG A 36 -18.61 1.34 11.75
CA ARG A 36 -18.77 2.30 12.87
C ARG A 36 -19.34 3.63 12.39
N ARG A 37 -19.09 3.99 11.14
CA ARG A 37 -19.64 5.20 10.52
C ARG A 37 -21.00 4.95 9.87
N LYS A 38 -21.50 3.73 9.99
CA LYS A 38 -22.79 3.31 9.42
C LYS A 38 -22.87 3.53 7.91
N GLU A 39 -21.74 3.33 7.23
CA GLU A 39 -21.63 3.51 5.80
C GLU A 39 -21.81 2.17 5.08
N SER A 40 -22.57 2.18 4.00
CA SER A 40 -22.75 1.01 3.15
C SER A 40 -21.52 0.79 2.27
N LEU A 41 -21.36 -0.43 1.77
CA LEU A 41 -20.31 -0.72 0.78
C LEU A 41 -20.47 0.19 -0.44
N LYS A 42 -21.70 0.38 -0.90
CA LYS A 42 -21.94 1.19 -2.09
C LYS A 42 -21.47 2.63 -1.91
N THR A 43 -21.90 3.27 -0.82
CA THR A 43 -21.51 4.65 -0.56
C THR A 43 -20.01 4.78 -0.33
N TRP A 44 -19.45 3.85 0.42
CA TRP A 44 -18.01 3.88 0.74
C TRP A 44 -17.18 3.71 -0.53
N ALA A 45 -17.54 2.74 -1.38
CA ALA A 45 -16.85 2.50 -2.65
C ALA A 45 -16.93 3.74 -3.56
N GLN A 46 -18.06 4.40 -3.61
CA GLN A 46 -18.21 5.63 -4.38
C GLN A 46 -17.27 6.72 -3.90
N ARG A 47 -17.18 6.90 -2.59
CA ARG A 47 -16.27 7.89 -2.00
C ARG A 47 -14.81 7.57 -2.28
N MET A 48 -14.47 6.30 -2.34
CA MET A 48 -13.11 5.86 -2.66
C MET A 48 -12.80 5.88 -4.16
N GLY A 49 -13.81 5.98 -5.00
CA GLY A 49 -13.63 5.91 -6.44
C GLY A 49 -13.32 4.51 -6.93
N VAL A 50 -13.79 3.49 -6.25
CA VAL A 50 -13.57 2.08 -6.62
C VAL A 50 -14.89 1.34 -6.75
N SER A 51 -14.85 0.16 -7.37
CA SER A 51 -16.02 -0.70 -7.45
C SER A 51 -16.29 -1.37 -6.10
N ILE A 52 -17.54 -1.80 -5.90
CA ILE A 52 -17.90 -2.55 -4.70
C ILE A 52 -17.04 -3.83 -4.57
N PRO A 53 -16.86 -4.64 -5.62
CA PRO A 53 -15.99 -5.81 -5.51
C PRO A 53 -14.56 -5.47 -5.08
N THR A 54 -14.01 -4.35 -5.53
CA THR A 54 -12.67 -3.94 -5.11
C THR A 54 -12.64 -3.62 -3.61
N LEU A 55 -13.65 -2.91 -3.12
CA LEU A 55 -13.75 -2.62 -1.69
C LEU A 55 -13.91 -3.91 -0.88
N GLN A 56 -14.71 -4.84 -1.38
CA GLN A 56 -14.89 -6.13 -0.70
C GLN A 56 -13.58 -6.90 -0.61
N ARG A 57 -12.78 -6.89 -1.68
CA ARG A 57 -11.46 -7.53 -1.66
C ARG A 57 -10.54 -6.87 -0.66
N LEU A 58 -10.55 -5.55 -0.59
CA LEU A 58 -9.75 -4.81 0.39
C LEU A 58 -10.11 -5.24 1.81
N GLU A 59 -11.40 -5.26 2.13
CA GLU A 59 -11.87 -5.60 3.46
C GLU A 59 -11.67 -7.08 3.79
N ALA A 60 -11.59 -7.92 2.77
CA ALA A 60 -11.28 -9.34 2.95
C ALA A 60 -9.78 -9.61 3.13
N GLY A 61 -8.95 -8.59 2.99
CA GLY A 61 -7.51 -8.76 3.14
C GLY A 61 -6.84 -9.37 1.92
N ASP A 62 -7.36 -9.09 0.74
CA ASP A 62 -6.77 -9.57 -0.51
C ASP A 62 -5.46 -8.85 -0.76
N PRO A 63 -4.33 -9.58 -0.78
CA PRO A 63 -3.02 -8.94 -0.93
C PRO A 63 -2.78 -8.34 -2.32
N SER A 64 -3.62 -8.62 -3.30
CA SER A 64 -3.46 -8.07 -4.64
C SER A 64 -4.04 -6.66 -4.78
N VAL A 65 -4.73 -6.15 -3.77
CA VAL A 65 -5.25 -4.78 -3.81
C VAL A 65 -4.09 -3.80 -3.72
N GLY A 66 -4.06 -2.84 -4.64
CA GLY A 66 -2.96 -1.90 -4.71
C GLY A 66 -2.89 -0.94 -3.54
N ILE A 67 -1.69 -0.48 -3.23
CA ILE A 67 -1.46 0.41 -2.09
C ILE A 67 -2.18 1.75 -2.24
N GLY A 68 -2.41 2.21 -3.45
CA GLY A 68 -3.17 3.44 -3.66
C GLY A 68 -4.60 3.34 -3.14
N ILE A 69 -5.22 2.17 -3.30
CA ILE A 69 -6.56 1.93 -2.79
C ILE A 69 -6.53 1.87 -1.26
N VAL A 70 -5.53 1.21 -0.69
CA VAL A 70 -5.34 1.15 0.76
C VAL A 70 -5.18 2.57 1.32
N ALA A 71 -4.34 3.38 0.67
CA ALA A 71 -4.11 4.74 1.11
C ALA A 71 -5.40 5.58 1.08
N THR A 72 -6.23 5.38 0.05
CA THR A 72 -7.50 6.09 -0.06
C THR A 72 -8.46 5.70 1.05
N ALA A 73 -8.53 4.40 1.39
CA ALA A 73 -9.35 3.94 2.50
C ALA A 73 -8.89 4.55 3.82
N LEU A 74 -7.60 4.60 4.05
CA LEU A 74 -7.03 5.23 5.24
C LEU A 74 -7.32 6.73 5.29
N TRP A 75 -7.27 7.39 4.13
CA TRP A 75 -7.59 8.81 4.03
C TRP A 75 -9.03 9.08 4.47
N LEU A 76 -9.97 8.23 4.06
CA LEU A 76 -11.37 8.39 4.45
C LEU A 76 -11.59 8.36 5.98
N ILE A 77 -10.72 7.65 6.69
CA ILE A 77 -10.78 7.57 8.15
C ILE A 77 -9.72 8.43 8.83
N GLN A 78 -9.08 9.30 8.04
CA GLN A 78 -8.09 10.26 8.52
C GLN A 78 -6.84 9.60 9.15
N ARG A 79 -6.46 8.44 8.61
CA ARG A 79 -5.30 7.67 9.08
C ARG A 79 -4.21 7.50 8.02
N ASP A 80 -4.32 8.23 6.91
CA ASP A 80 -3.33 8.15 5.82
C ASP A 80 -1.94 8.61 6.24
N GLY A 81 -1.85 9.52 7.21
CA GLY A 81 -0.56 9.96 7.74
C GLY A 81 0.27 8.83 8.35
N GLU A 82 -0.39 7.81 8.89
CA GLU A 82 0.31 6.66 9.46
C GLU A 82 0.99 5.81 8.38
N LEU A 83 0.43 5.80 7.19
CA LEU A 83 1.04 5.08 6.06
C LEU A 83 2.44 5.62 5.77
N GLY A 84 2.61 6.93 5.85
CA GLY A 84 3.90 7.56 5.62
C GLY A 84 4.95 7.23 6.68
N MET A 85 4.53 6.68 7.80
CA MET A 85 5.42 6.34 8.90
C MET A 85 5.85 4.87 8.93
N LEU A 86 5.25 4.04 8.08
CA LEU A 86 5.43 2.59 8.16
C LEU A 86 6.88 2.13 7.98
N ALA A 87 7.65 2.84 7.17
CA ALA A 87 9.05 2.48 6.94
C ALA A 87 10.00 3.56 7.40
N ALA A 88 9.60 4.34 8.40
CA ALA A 88 10.40 5.45 8.89
C ALA A 88 11.78 4.98 9.35
N PRO A 89 12.86 5.60 8.87
CA PRO A 89 14.22 5.16 9.22
C PRO A 89 14.51 5.13 10.71
N GLU A 90 13.87 6.00 11.47
CA GLU A 90 14.05 6.09 12.92
C GLU A 90 13.62 4.81 13.63
N HIS A 91 12.76 4.02 13.01
CA HIS A 91 12.24 2.78 13.58
C HIS A 91 12.84 1.53 12.95
N ASP A 92 13.82 1.71 12.09
CA ASP A 92 14.48 0.58 11.43
C ASP A 92 15.59 0.02 12.32
N ARG A 93 15.20 -0.94 13.15
CA ARG A 93 16.14 -1.57 14.10
C ARG A 93 17.11 -2.53 13.44
N GLY A 94 16.84 -2.92 12.21
CA GLY A 94 17.71 -3.83 11.47
C GLY A 94 18.85 -3.13 10.75
N ALA A 95 18.81 -1.81 10.65
CA ALA A 95 19.86 -1.06 9.98
C ALA A 95 21.09 -1.00 10.89
N ILE A 96 22.20 -1.58 10.42
CA ILE A 96 23.46 -1.61 11.16
C ILE A 96 24.46 -0.71 10.45
N GLU A 97 25.02 0.26 11.19
CA GLU A 97 26.11 1.11 10.72
C GLU A 97 25.84 1.85 9.42
N MET A 98 24.57 2.06 9.10
CA MET A 98 24.22 2.82 7.92
C MET A 98 23.98 4.28 8.30
N ASN A 99 24.53 5.20 7.52
CA ASN A 99 24.22 6.60 7.72
C ASN A 99 22.79 6.86 7.23
N VAL A 100 21.89 7.09 8.17
CA VAL A 100 20.47 7.27 7.89
C VAL A 100 20.26 8.44 6.93
N ARG A 101 20.98 9.54 7.13
CA ARG A 101 20.84 10.74 6.31
C ARG A 101 21.20 10.46 4.85
N GLU A 102 22.29 9.75 4.63
CA GLU A 102 22.71 9.37 3.27
C GLU A 102 21.70 8.42 2.62
N ALA A 103 21.22 7.44 3.37
CA ALA A 103 20.25 6.48 2.86
C ALA A 103 18.95 7.17 2.46
N VAL A 104 18.46 8.09 3.28
CA VAL A 104 17.24 8.84 2.99
C VAL A 104 17.42 9.69 1.73
N ALA A 105 18.55 10.40 1.63
CA ALA A 105 18.84 11.22 0.46
C ALA A 105 18.90 10.38 -0.81
N LEU A 106 19.53 9.22 -0.76
CA LEU A 106 19.64 8.31 -1.90
C LEU A 106 18.26 7.77 -2.30
N GLY A 107 17.44 7.38 -1.33
CA GLY A 107 16.10 6.91 -1.60
C GLY A 107 15.21 7.95 -2.26
N LYS A 108 15.27 9.18 -1.77
CA LYS A 108 14.53 10.29 -2.36
C LYS A 108 14.99 10.59 -3.77
N ALA A 109 16.30 10.58 -4.00
CA ALA A 109 16.86 10.83 -5.32
C ALA A 109 16.39 9.78 -6.33
N ARG A 110 16.40 8.51 -5.92
CA ARG A 110 15.93 7.43 -6.79
C ARG A 110 14.46 7.52 -7.11
N ALA A 111 13.65 7.83 -6.11
CA ALA A 111 12.21 7.97 -6.30
C ALA A 111 11.90 9.14 -7.24
N GLN A 112 12.62 10.25 -7.08
CA GLN A 112 12.46 11.41 -7.92
C GLN A 112 12.88 11.13 -9.36
N ALA A 113 14.00 10.43 -9.54
CA ALA A 113 14.46 10.03 -10.87
C ALA A 113 13.44 9.13 -11.57
N ALA A 114 12.86 8.18 -10.83
CA ALA A 114 11.83 7.30 -11.38
C ALA A 114 10.58 8.10 -11.77
N ALA A 115 10.18 9.07 -10.96
CA ALA A 115 9.03 9.92 -11.28
C ALA A 115 9.26 10.77 -12.52
N VAL A 116 10.47 11.34 -12.64
CA VAL A 116 10.85 12.11 -13.82
C VAL A 116 10.85 11.24 -15.07
N ALA A 117 11.39 10.02 -14.96
CA ALA A 117 11.40 9.09 -16.07
C ALA A 117 9.99 8.73 -16.53
N ARG A 118 9.06 8.53 -15.60
CA ARG A 118 7.66 8.25 -15.94
C ARG A 118 7.02 9.44 -16.67
N LEU A 119 7.23 10.64 -16.18
CA LEU A 119 6.68 11.85 -16.81
C LEU A 119 7.23 12.04 -18.21
N SER A 120 8.53 11.82 -18.39
CA SER A 120 9.15 11.91 -19.72
C SER A 120 8.57 10.88 -20.68
N SER A 121 8.35 9.66 -20.19
CA SER A 121 7.74 8.59 -20.99
C SER A 121 6.31 8.95 -21.40
N GLU A 122 5.54 9.51 -20.49
CA GLU A 122 4.17 9.92 -20.78
C GLU A 122 4.11 11.05 -21.81
N ARG A 123 5.00 12.01 -21.71
CA ARG A 123 5.10 13.09 -22.72
C ARG A 123 5.45 12.55 -24.09
N GLY A 124 6.33 11.56 -24.13
CA GLY A 124 6.72 10.97 -25.39
C GLY A 124 5.60 10.22 -26.10
N LYS A 125 4.53 9.87 -25.39
CA LYS A 125 3.38 9.19 -25.97
C LYS A 125 2.32 10.13 -26.53
N ALA A 126 2.43 11.39 -26.26
CA ALA A 126 1.43 12.38 -26.66
C ALA A 126 1.46 12.68 -28.16
#